data_bd9e38c8fb68f05a4770a7fc54feb95d
#
_entry.id   bd9e38c8fb68f05a4770a7fc54feb95d
#
_cell.length_a   1.000
_cell.length_b   1.000
_cell.length_c   1.000
_cell.angle_alpha   90.00
_cell.angle_beta   90.00
_cell.angle_gamma   90.00
#
_symmetry.space_group_name_H-M   'P 1'
#
loop_
_entity.id
_entity.type
_entity.pdbx_description
1 polymer ?
#
loop_
_entity_poly.entity_id
_entity_poly.type
_entity_poly.pdbx_seq_one_letter_code
_entity_poly.pdbx_strand_id
1 'polypeptide(L)'
;MKKHILYALLLVFVTSFSATAQKNRINGIKFSRHHFVDTVKIKIWDGAVIIPVEINGQTRHLMFDTGAEFGFWIGDEEGWMKASGDTISVTDSQNSRLKKAFLTFPPIKVGDVVIENYPMVVDKGMSDYVCDRIDGAFGYDLVARGLSFKFDTKDSVMIVTDRKNYFSKEEKGQPTLKYLRCHKTRPMVWVRFPFGLFKLVFDSGAIGGEIDLSEDFVSRIAHADPEIRQKLDAITVRKDTTVITEAGLFGNSQDSVSYRTLHCPEVGLDNLILKDVWISTDKRLSKIGSTILEHNSLIVNGNKMHLVLLPHDGKMVQHVGNENKKGLKLLLADKNDTLGVLKAVVRKDGEAYRNGLRSGDYLESINGVLITDYCTYLDLMTEAMEQHCVFRTPEGTRKEVEW
;
A
#
# COMPACT_ATOMS: atom_id res chain seq x y z
N MET A 1 -29.53 -22.52 -22.57
CA MET A 1 -29.93 -21.99 -21.26
C MET A 1 -29.54 -22.87 -20.04
N LYS A 2 -29.64 -24.21 -20.07
CA LYS A 2 -29.33 -25.06 -18.88
C LYS A 2 -27.85 -25.10 -18.45
N LYS A 3 -26.89 -24.95 -19.37
CA LYS A 3 -25.44 -24.97 -19.04
C LYS A 3 -24.94 -23.72 -18.30
N HIS A 4 -25.50 -22.55 -18.58
CA HIS A 4 -25.10 -21.31 -17.92
C HIS A 4 -25.60 -21.22 -16.46
N ILE A 5 -26.72 -21.85 -16.14
CA ILE A 5 -27.26 -21.92 -14.77
C ILE A 5 -26.38 -22.80 -13.88
N LEU A 6 -25.80 -23.87 -14.42
CA LEU A 6 -24.92 -24.79 -13.69
C LEU A 6 -23.60 -24.11 -13.30
N TYR A 7 -23.00 -23.29 -14.19
CA TYR A 7 -21.78 -22.52 -13.89
C TYR A 7 -22.02 -21.40 -12.88
N ALA A 8 -23.19 -20.74 -12.94
CA ALA A 8 -23.56 -19.72 -11.95
C ALA A 8 -23.78 -20.34 -10.55
N LEU A 9 -24.38 -21.53 -10.47
CA LEU A 9 -24.55 -22.29 -9.21
C LEU A 9 -23.20 -22.78 -8.65
N LEU A 10 -22.28 -23.26 -9.47
CA LEU A 10 -20.93 -23.68 -9.02
C LEU A 10 -20.11 -22.49 -8.50
N LEU A 11 -20.16 -21.32 -9.17
CA LEU A 11 -19.53 -20.09 -8.71
C LEU A 11 -20.10 -19.59 -7.36
N VAL A 12 -21.42 -19.70 -7.16
CA VAL A 12 -22.08 -19.36 -5.89
C VAL A 12 -21.66 -20.28 -4.75
N PHE A 13 -21.46 -21.59 -5.02
CA PHE A 13 -21.03 -22.55 -4.00
C PHE A 13 -19.57 -22.34 -3.57
N VAL A 14 -18.65 -22.10 -4.49
CA VAL A 14 -17.23 -21.84 -4.16
C VAL A 14 -17.07 -20.53 -3.39
N THR A 15 -17.84 -19.49 -3.74
CA THR A 15 -17.82 -18.20 -3.03
C THR A 15 -18.45 -18.28 -1.63
N SER A 16 -19.43 -19.18 -1.40
CA SER A 16 -20.08 -19.34 -0.10
C SER A 16 -19.18 -20.02 0.95
N PHE A 17 -18.37 -21.01 0.56
CA PHE A 17 -17.44 -21.68 1.48
C PHE A 17 -16.33 -20.73 1.97
N SER A 18 -15.72 -19.96 1.08
CA SER A 18 -14.71 -18.95 1.44
C SER A 18 -15.29 -17.86 2.34
N ALA A 19 -16.55 -17.47 2.10
CA ALA A 19 -17.25 -16.46 2.89
C ALA A 19 -17.54 -16.92 4.32
N THR A 20 -17.84 -18.19 4.53
CA THR A 20 -18.15 -18.74 5.85
C THR A 20 -16.88 -18.87 6.69
N ALA A 21 -15.79 -19.38 6.12
CA ALA A 21 -14.50 -19.47 6.80
C ALA A 21 -13.96 -18.09 7.23
N GLN A 22 -14.04 -17.10 6.35
CA GLN A 22 -13.65 -15.72 6.67
C GLN A 22 -14.53 -15.13 7.79
N LYS A 23 -15.85 -15.35 7.75
CA LYS A 23 -16.78 -14.88 8.78
C LYS A 23 -16.47 -15.50 10.14
N ASN A 24 -16.17 -16.80 10.18
CA ASN A 24 -15.83 -17.49 11.43
C ASN A 24 -14.52 -16.96 12.02
N ARG A 25 -13.51 -16.72 11.19
CA ARG A 25 -12.22 -16.18 11.60
C ARG A 25 -12.36 -14.76 12.18
N ILE A 26 -13.06 -13.86 11.48
CA ILE A 26 -13.33 -12.50 11.96
C ILE A 26 -14.10 -12.53 13.28
N ASN A 27 -15.11 -13.39 13.41
CA ASN A 27 -15.90 -13.53 14.63
C ASN A 27 -15.10 -14.09 15.82
N GLY A 28 -14.00 -14.79 15.58
CA GLY A 28 -13.08 -15.29 16.61
C GLY A 28 -12.30 -14.22 17.32
N ILE A 29 -12.10 -13.06 16.69
CA ILE A 29 -11.38 -11.92 17.27
C ILE A 29 -12.22 -11.32 18.41
N LYS A 30 -11.62 -11.15 19.58
CA LYS A 30 -12.25 -10.57 20.77
C LYS A 30 -11.51 -9.31 21.20
N PHE A 31 -12.26 -8.41 21.84
CA PHE A 31 -11.72 -7.19 22.44
C PHE A 31 -11.97 -7.21 23.94
N SER A 32 -10.98 -6.81 24.74
CA SER A 32 -11.06 -6.79 26.21
C SER A 32 -12.09 -5.79 26.75
N ARG A 33 -12.51 -4.81 25.91
CA ARG A 33 -13.45 -3.73 26.29
C ARG A 33 -14.53 -3.57 25.24
N HIS A 34 -15.68 -3.03 25.67
CA HIS A 34 -16.78 -2.64 24.82
C HIS A 34 -17.20 -1.21 25.11
N HIS A 35 -17.81 -0.53 24.14
CA HIS A 35 -18.21 0.88 24.22
C HIS A 35 -17.02 1.81 24.56
N PHE A 36 -15.85 1.47 24.07
CA PHE A 36 -14.62 2.19 24.38
C PHE A 36 -14.31 3.27 23.34
N VAL A 37 -13.48 4.21 23.75
CA VAL A 37 -12.67 5.10 22.90
C VAL A 37 -11.27 5.07 23.48
N ASP A 38 -10.30 4.83 22.65
CA ASP A 38 -8.90 4.84 23.05
C ASP A 38 -8.07 5.68 22.11
N THR A 39 -7.00 6.27 22.63
CA THR A 39 -6.11 7.16 21.89
C THR A 39 -4.68 6.69 22.05
N VAL A 40 -4.01 6.44 20.92
CA VAL A 40 -2.67 5.88 20.87
C VAL A 40 -1.78 6.78 20.02
N LYS A 41 -0.55 7.05 20.47
CA LYS A 41 0.47 7.68 19.63
C LYS A 41 0.90 6.72 18.55
N ILE A 42 1.04 7.22 17.33
CA ILE A 42 1.46 6.47 16.15
C ILE A 42 2.71 7.09 15.54
N LYS A 43 3.36 6.34 14.64
CA LYS A 43 4.39 6.87 13.76
C LYS A 43 3.85 6.91 12.34
N ILE A 44 4.34 7.86 11.56
CA ILE A 44 4.04 7.96 10.12
C ILE A 44 5.34 7.74 9.36
N TRP A 45 5.30 6.86 8.37
CA TRP A 45 6.40 6.60 7.46
C TRP A 45 5.89 6.59 6.03
N ASP A 46 6.29 7.60 5.24
CA ASP A 46 5.85 7.80 3.85
C ASP A 46 4.31 7.64 3.70
N GLY A 47 3.57 8.32 4.58
CA GLY A 47 2.12 8.28 4.67
C GLY A 47 1.54 7.02 5.35
N ALA A 48 2.29 5.93 5.49
CA ALA A 48 1.82 4.74 6.17
C ALA A 48 1.73 4.95 7.69
N VAL A 49 0.66 4.39 8.28
CA VAL A 49 0.40 4.50 9.73
C VAL A 49 0.98 3.30 10.45
N ILE A 50 1.87 3.54 11.40
CA ILE A 50 2.55 2.53 12.22
C ILE A 50 2.10 2.67 13.67
N ILE A 51 1.51 1.61 14.21
CA ILE A 51 0.90 1.54 15.53
C ILE A 51 1.83 0.75 16.46
N PRO A 52 2.33 1.35 17.55
CA PRO A 52 3.03 0.59 18.57
C PRO A 52 2.05 -0.31 19.33
N VAL A 53 2.37 -1.58 19.45
CA VAL A 53 1.57 -2.58 20.15
C VAL A 53 2.47 -3.36 21.14
N GLU A 54 1.88 -3.97 22.16
CA GLU A 54 2.59 -4.87 23.04
C GLU A 54 2.16 -6.32 22.76
N ILE A 55 3.13 -7.19 22.47
CA ILE A 55 2.96 -8.63 22.26
C ILE A 55 3.98 -9.34 23.15
N ASN A 56 3.54 -10.22 24.04
CA ASN A 56 4.42 -10.95 24.98
C ASN A 56 5.37 -10.03 25.76
N GLY A 57 4.89 -8.85 26.20
CA GLY A 57 5.70 -7.88 26.95
C GLY A 57 6.74 -7.13 26.11
N GLN A 58 6.75 -7.30 24.80
CA GLN A 58 7.63 -6.58 23.88
C GLN A 58 6.85 -5.58 23.04
N THR A 59 7.41 -4.39 22.87
CA THR A 59 6.86 -3.41 21.91
C THR A 59 7.17 -3.87 20.50
N ARG A 60 6.11 -3.95 19.67
CA ARG A 60 6.15 -4.26 18.25
C ARG A 60 5.47 -3.13 17.48
N HIS A 61 5.75 -3.03 16.21
CA HIS A 61 5.23 -1.99 15.33
C HIS A 61 4.40 -2.61 14.21
N LEU A 62 3.08 -2.44 14.27
CA LEU A 62 2.19 -2.96 13.23
C LEU A 62 1.66 -1.82 12.36
N MET A 63 1.79 -1.94 11.06
CA MET A 63 1.17 -1.03 10.12
C MET A 63 -0.35 -1.24 10.08
N PHE A 64 -1.12 -0.22 9.76
CA PHE A 64 -2.54 -0.39 9.44
C PHE A 64 -2.72 -0.42 7.93
N ASP A 65 -3.08 -1.59 7.41
CA ASP A 65 -3.17 -1.86 5.98
C ASP A 65 -4.63 -2.09 5.55
N THR A 66 -5.25 -1.06 4.92
CA THR A 66 -6.60 -1.20 4.36
C THR A 66 -6.63 -2.03 3.08
N GLY A 67 -5.50 -2.24 2.42
CA GLY A 67 -5.33 -3.10 1.26
C GLY A 67 -5.25 -4.57 1.60
N ALA A 68 -4.93 -4.93 2.86
CA ALA A 68 -4.90 -6.30 3.35
C ALA A 68 -6.25 -6.73 3.93
N GLU A 69 -6.71 -7.93 3.57
CA GLU A 69 -7.96 -8.50 4.10
C GLU A 69 -7.86 -8.93 5.56
N PHE A 70 -6.66 -9.26 6.00
CA PHE A 70 -6.32 -9.80 7.32
C PHE A 70 -4.90 -9.40 7.68
N GLY A 71 -4.55 -9.54 8.95
CA GLY A 71 -3.23 -9.21 9.42
C GLY A 71 -2.15 -10.13 8.89
N PHE A 72 -0.93 -9.59 8.81
CA PHE A 72 0.26 -10.37 8.48
C PHE A 72 1.44 -9.96 9.37
N TRP A 73 2.36 -10.90 9.56
CA TRP A 73 3.61 -10.74 10.29
C TRP A 73 4.78 -10.87 9.32
N ILE A 74 5.75 -9.99 9.44
CA ILE A 74 6.94 -9.96 8.59
C ILE A 74 8.08 -10.60 9.39
N GLY A 75 8.48 -11.79 9.00
CA GLY A 75 9.54 -12.54 9.67
C GLY A 75 9.33 -14.04 9.63
N ASP A 76 10.03 -14.73 10.48
CA ASP A 76 9.90 -16.18 10.68
C ASP A 76 8.81 -16.49 11.73
N GLU A 77 8.34 -17.74 11.75
CA GLU A 77 7.42 -18.20 12.78
C GLU A 77 8.15 -18.29 14.14
N GLU A 78 7.54 -17.73 15.17
CA GLU A 78 8.06 -17.78 16.53
C GLU A 78 7.29 -18.80 17.38
N GLY A 79 7.94 -19.43 18.35
CA GLY A 79 7.39 -20.54 19.14
C GLY A 79 6.12 -20.21 19.95
N TRP A 80 5.80 -18.94 20.14
CA TRP A 80 4.57 -18.49 20.78
C TRP A 80 3.37 -18.36 19.83
N MET A 81 3.58 -18.44 18.51
CA MET A 81 2.53 -18.46 17.50
C MET A 81 1.89 -19.84 17.47
N LYS A 82 0.56 -19.90 17.39
CA LYS A 82 -0.19 -21.15 17.41
C LYS A 82 -0.90 -21.38 16.08
N ALA A 83 -0.69 -22.53 15.47
CA ALA A 83 -1.41 -22.90 14.26
C ALA A 83 -2.93 -22.89 14.50
N SER A 84 -3.67 -22.18 13.63
CA SER A 84 -5.14 -22.15 13.70
C SER A 84 -5.78 -23.37 13.04
N GLY A 85 -4.99 -24.17 12.30
CA GLY A 85 -5.49 -25.28 11.47
C GLY A 85 -6.02 -24.85 10.10
N ASP A 86 -6.25 -23.56 9.88
CA ASP A 86 -6.77 -23.03 8.62
C ASP A 86 -5.65 -22.63 7.67
N THR A 87 -5.85 -22.92 6.38
CA THR A 87 -4.95 -22.43 5.32
C THR A 87 -5.74 -21.62 4.29
N ILE A 88 -5.06 -20.62 3.72
CA ILE A 88 -5.63 -19.74 2.71
C ILE A 88 -4.66 -19.57 1.53
N SER A 89 -5.20 -19.36 0.36
CA SER A 89 -4.41 -18.88 -0.78
C SER A 89 -4.34 -17.36 -0.73
N VAL A 90 -3.17 -16.82 -0.42
CA VAL A 90 -2.91 -15.39 -0.36
C VAL A 90 -2.37 -14.94 -1.71
N THR A 91 -2.93 -13.86 -2.24
CA THR A 91 -2.40 -13.17 -3.43
C THR A 91 -1.96 -11.78 -2.99
N ASP A 92 -0.71 -11.46 -3.20
CA ASP A 92 -0.16 -10.14 -2.84
C ASP A 92 -0.36 -9.08 -3.95
N SER A 93 0.17 -7.88 -3.74
CA SER A 93 0.07 -6.76 -4.69
C SER A 93 0.79 -7.03 -6.01
N GLN A 94 1.72 -7.98 -6.04
CA GLN A 94 2.46 -8.40 -7.25
C GLN A 94 1.81 -9.54 -8.02
N ASN A 95 0.60 -9.98 -7.64
CA ASN A 95 -0.08 -11.17 -8.12
C ASN A 95 0.65 -12.50 -7.80
N SER A 96 1.65 -12.47 -6.94
CA SER A 96 2.26 -13.68 -6.40
C SER A 96 1.26 -14.39 -5.50
N ARG A 97 1.11 -15.71 -5.69
CA ARG A 97 0.09 -16.48 -4.99
C ARG A 97 0.71 -17.66 -4.26
N LEU A 98 0.59 -17.64 -2.92
CA LEU A 98 1.09 -18.69 -2.05
C LEU A 98 -0.01 -19.23 -1.14
N LYS A 99 0.07 -20.52 -0.81
CA LYS A 99 -0.78 -21.13 0.21
C LYS A 99 -0.11 -20.95 1.58
N LYS A 100 -0.77 -20.27 2.50
CA LYS A 100 -0.27 -19.95 3.84
C LYS A 100 -1.22 -20.45 4.92
N ALA A 101 -0.66 -20.81 6.07
CA ALA A 101 -1.43 -21.08 7.28
C ALA A 101 -1.70 -19.77 8.03
N PHE A 102 -2.83 -19.72 8.72
CA PHE A 102 -3.04 -18.70 9.75
C PHE A 102 -2.45 -19.16 11.07
N LEU A 103 -1.71 -18.26 11.71
CA LEU A 103 -1.23 -18.43 13.07
C LEU A 103 -2.01 -17.48 13.98
N THR A 104 -2.50 -17.99 15.10
CA THR A 104 -3.14 -17.17 16.13
C THR A 104 -2.07 -16.59 17.02
N PHE A 105 -2.10 -15.29 17.16
CA PHE A 105 -1.16 -14.52 17.96
C PHE A 105 -1.61 -14.47 19.44
N PRO A 106 -0.67 -14.31 20.38
CA PRO A 106 -0.97 -13.96 21.76
C PRO A 106 -1.79 -12.68 21.82
N PRO A 107 -2.37 -12.34 22.99
CA PRO A 107 -3.06 -11.06 23.14
C PRO A 107 -2.19 -9.89 22.69
N ILE A 108 -2.74 -9.07 21.79
CA ILE A 108 -2.10 -7.87 21.24
C ILE A 108 -2.70 -6.68 21.97
N LYS A 109 -1.89 -5.94 22.72
CA LYS A 109 -2.34 -4.76 23.43
C LYS A 109 -2.07 -3.50 22.59
N VAL A 110 -3.13 -2.72 22.36
CA VAL A 110 -3.11 -1.45 21.62
C VAL A 110 -3.68 -0.38 22.55
N GLY A 111 -2.85 0.47 23.12
CA GLY A 111 -3.27 1.37 24.19
C GLY A 111 -3.82 0.56 25.39
N ASP A 112 -5.07 0.83 25.78
CA ASP A 112 -5.78 0.11 26.85
C ASP A 112 -6.65 -1.05 26.34
N VAL A 113 -6.70 -1.29 25.03
CA VAL A 113 -7.50 -2.36 24.42
C VAL A 113 -6.60 -3.56 24.14
N VAL A 114 -7.05 -4.74 24.51
CA VAL A 114 -6.40 -6.01 24.17
C VAL A 114 -7.22 -6.72 23.10
N ILE A 115 -6.56 -7.11 22.04
CA ILE A 115 -7.12 -7.89 20.92
C ILE A 115 -6.69 -9.34 21.13
N GLU A 116 -7.65 -10.24 21.33
CA GLU A 116 -7.42 -11.66 21.53
C GLU A 116 -7.77 -12.47 20.30
N ASN A 117 -7.08 -13.59 20.12
CA ASN A 117 -7.30 -14.53 19.03
C ASN A 117 -7.16 -13.91 17.65
N TYR A 118 -6.25 -12.94 17.49
CA TYR A 118 -6.02 -12.29 16.20
C TYR A 118 -5.19 -13.21 15.30
N PRO A 119 -5.72 -13.63 14.14
CA PRO A 119 -5.01 -14.50 13.21
C PRO A 119 -4.21 -13.68 12.22
N MET A 120 -2.95 -14.03 12.01
CA MET A 120 -2.10 -13.44 10.97
C MET A 120 -1.48 -14.51 10.07
N VAL A 121 -1.15 -14.11 8.86
CA VAL A 121 -0.27 -14.87 7.97
C VAL A 121 1.17 -14.45 8.24
N VAL A 122 2.10 -15.39 8.25
CA VAL A 122 3.53 -15.13 8.46
C VAL A 122 4.30 -15.28 7.16
N ASP A 123 5.09 -14.28 6.82
CA ASP A 123 6.00 -14.31 5.69
C ASP A 123 7.15 -13.31 5.87
N LYS A 124 8.32 -13.62 5.31
CA LYS A 124 9.50 -12.77 5.39
C LYS A 124 9.89 -12.09 4.07
N GLY A 125 9.07 -12.21 3.03
CA GLY A 125 9.37 -11.65 1.72
C GLY A 125 9.59 -10.13 1.71
N MET A 126 8.99 -9.42 2.68
CA MET A 126 9.16 -7.97 2.83
C MET A 126 10.25 -7.55 3.84
N SER A 127 10.91 -8.46 4.55
CA SER A 127 11.83 -8.12 5.65
C SER A 127 12.92 -7.13 5.23
N ASP A 128 13.51 -7.33 4.06
CA ASP A 128 14.58 -6.48 3.54
C ASP A 128 14.10 -5.07 3.14
N TYR A 129 12.78 -4.85 3.01
CA TYR A 129 12.18 -3.56 2.61
C TYR A 129 11.65 -2.74 3.79
N VAL A 130 11.32 -3.37 4.91
CA VAL A 130 10.69 -2.67 6.04
C VAL A 130 11.69 -2.21 7.11
N CYS A 131 12.93 -2.67 7.07
CA CYS A 131 14.05 -2.16 7.85
C CYS A 131 13.79 -2.14 9.36
N ASP A 132 13.25 -3.22 9.91
CA ASP A 132 12.87 -3.34 11.32
C ASP A 132 11.94 -2.22 11.84
N ARG A 133 11.40 -1.40 10.92
CA ARG A 133 10.44 -0.32 11.25
C ARG A 133 9.04 -0.88 11.47
N ILE A 134 8.75 -2.03 10.88
CA ILE A 134 7.44 -2.70 10.87
C ILE A 134 7.65 -4.20 11.10
N ASP A 135 7.00 -4.74 12.14
CA ASP A 135 6.97 -6.17 12.43
C ASP A 135 5.82 -6.90 11.68
N GLY A 136 4.83 -6.16 11.17
CA GLY A 136 3.67 -6.72 10.49
C GLY A 136 2.58 -5.68 10.25
N ALA A 137 1.35 -6.14 9.98
CA ALA A 137 0.22 -5.23 9.80
C ALA A 137 -1.07 -5.78 10.39
N PHE A 138 -1.90 -4.86 10.86
CA PHE A 138 -3.33 -5.09 11.00
C PHE A 138 -4.01 -4.97 9.63
N GLY A 139 -4.88 -5.93 9.33
CA GLY A 139 -5.70 -5.89 8.13
C GLY A 139 -7.05 -5.22 8.34
N TYR A 140 -7.81 -5.18 7.27
CA TYR A 140 -9.18 -4.63 7.24
C TYR A 140 -10.18 -5.44 8.08
N ASP A 141 -9.84 -6.64 8.51
CA ASP A 141 -10.65 -7.52 9.36
C ASP A 141 -11.03 -6.88 10.72
N LEU A 142 -10.19 -6.02 11.30
CA LEU A 142 -10.54 -5.25 12.49
C LEU A 142 -11.71 -4.29 12.24
N VAL A 143 -11.72 -3.65 11.06
CA VAL A 143 -12.83 -2.79 10.61
C VAL A 143 -14.09 -3.64 10.36
N ALA A 144 -13.93 -4.79 9.72
CA ALA A 144 -15.02 -5.74 9.49
C ALA A 144 -15.59 -6.30 10.80
N ARG A 145 -14.79 -6.33 11.88
CA ARG A 145 -15.22 -6.71 13.25
C ARG A 145 -15.99 -5.61 13.96
N GLY A 146 -16.04 -4.41 13.39
CA GLY A 146 -16.87 -3.30 13.89
C GLY A 146 -16.08 -2.16 14.54
N LEU A 147 -14.74 -2.20 14.48
CA LEU A 147 -13.95 -1.05 14.92
C LEU A 147 -13.99 0.06 13.88
N SER A 148 -13.91 1.28 14.37
CA SER A 148 -13.69 2.49 13.59
C SER A 148 -12.42 3.17 14.08
N PHE A 149 -11.65 3.73 13.16
CA PHE A 149 -10.37 4.35 13.43
C PHE A 149 -10.35 5.77 12.88
N LYS A 150 -9.73 6.70 13.59
CA LYS A 150 -9.22 7.95 13.04
C LYS A 150 -7.71 7.95 13.15
N PHE A 151 -7.04 8.06 12.04
CA PHE A 151 -5.60 8.28 11.97
C PHE A 151 -5.36 9.75 11.74
N ASP A 152 -5.04 10.47 12.81
CA ASP A 152 -4.65 11.87 12.74
C ASP A 152 -3.15 11.93 12.42
N THR A 153 -2.86 11.96 11.13
CA THR A 153 -1.48 11.91 10.64
C THR A 153 -0.75 13.23 10.86
N LYS A 154 -1.48 14.33 11.04
CA LYS A 154 -0.92 15.62 11.38
C LYS A 154 -0.36 15.63 12.81
N ASP A 155 -1.13 15.11 13.76
CA ASP A 155 -0.77 15.11 15.18
C ASP A 155 -0.15 13.78 15.63
N SER A 156 0.02 12.82 14.70
CA SER A 156 0.57 11.47 14.95
C SER A 156 -0.17 10.71 16.06
N VAL A 157 -1.51 10.73 15.97
CA VAL A 157 -2.41 10.09 16.93
C VAL A 157 -3.44 9.23 16.21
N MET A 158 -3.67 8.02 16.74
CA MET A 158 -4.79 7.17 16.36
C MET A 158 -5.85 7.20 17.44
N ILE A 159 -7.12 7.35 17.03
CA ILE A 159 -8.28 7.10 17.90
C ILE A 159 -8.95 5.82 17.38
N VAL A 160 -9.16 4.85 18.26
CA VAL A 160 -9.88 3.62 17.96
C VAL A 160 -11.12 3.48 18.84
N THR A 161 -12.23 3.02 18.24
CA THR A 161 -13.50 2.90 18.96
C THR A 161 -14.43 1.85 18.33
N ASP A 162 -15.25 1.20 19.13
CA ASP A 162 -16.41 0.40 18.70
C ASP A 162 -17.75 1.17 18.78
N ARG A 163 -17.72 2.44 19.25
CA ARG A 163 -18.92 3.27 19.37
C ARG A 163 -19.42 3.71 17.99
N LYS A 164 -20.66 3.37 17.71
CA LYS A 164 -21.34 3.84 16.49
C LYS A 164 -21.43 5.37 16.49
N ASN A 165 -21.22 5.96 15.32
CA ASN A 165 -21.37 7.41 15.10
C ASN A 165 -20.39 8.31 15.91
N TYR A 166 -19.33 7.76 16.51
CA TYR A 166 -18.38 8.55 17.29
C TYR A 166 -17.79 9.71 16.48
N PHE A 167 -17.38 9.44 15.23
CA PHE A 167 -16.77 10.44 14.35
C PHE A 167 -17.76 11.28 13.53
N SER A 168 -19.09 11.13 13.74
CA SER A 168 -20.11 11.77 12.87
C SER A 168 -20.02 13.29 12.78
N LYS A 169 -19.52 13.96 13.82
CA LYS A 169 -19.33 15.41 13.83
C LYS A 169 -18.14 15.82 12.94
N GLU A 170 -17.07 15.04 13.01
CA GLU A 170 -15.83 15.29 12.23
C GLU A 170 -16.01 14.94 10.74
N GLU A 171 -16.82 13.93 10.45
CA GLU A 171 -17.12 13.48 9.07
C GLU A 171 -17.95 14.50 8.27
N LYS A 172 -18.65 15.41 8.94
CA LYS A 172 -19.60 16.31 8.29
C LYS A 172 -18.92 17.29 7.34
N GLY A 173 -19.30 17.21 6.06
CA GLY A 173 -18.76 18.09 5.01
C GLY A 173 -17.40 17.68 4.47
N GLN A 174 -16.83 16.59 4.97
CA GLN A 174 -15.54 16.06 4.53
C GLN A 174 -15.66 15.10 3.34
N PRO A 175 -14.62 14.96 2.50
CA PRO A 175 -14.57 13.97 1.42
C PRO A 175 -14.86 12.57 1.94
N THR A 176 -15.97 11.98 1.48
CA THR A 176 -16.48 10.72 1.98
C THR A 176 -16.49 9.66 0.89
N LEU A 177 -15.55 8.73 0.97
CA LEU A 177 -15.33 7.67 -0.01
C LEU A 177 -16.14 6.43 0.41
N LYS A 178 -17.35 6.30 -0.14
CA LYS A 178 -18.24 5.16 0.14
C LYS A 178 -17.81 3.91 -0.63
N TYR A 179 -17.90 2.76 0.02
CA TYR A 179 -17.64 1.46 -0.59
C TYR A 179 -18.71 0.45 -0.19
N LEU A 180 -18.86 -0.64 -0.96
CA LEU A 180 -19.87 -1.66 -0.70
C LEU A 180 -19.28 -2.85 0.09
N ARG A 181 -19.98 -3.30 1.12
CA ARG A 181 -19.61 -4.46 1.96
C ARG A 181 -19.53 -5.79 1.21
N CYS A 182 -20.16 -5.88 0.04
CA CYS A 182 -20.14 -7.10 -0.76
C CYS A 182 -18.77 -7.44 -1.37
N HIS A 183 -17.84 -6.51 -1.41
CA HIS A 183 -16.44 -6.73 -1.80
C HIS A 183 -15.53 -7.06 -0.61
N LYS A 184 -16.08 -7.58 0.42
CA LYS A 184 -15.69 -8.32 1.63
C LYS A 184 -14.43 -7.92 2.37
N THR A 185 -13.42 -7.33 1.76
CA THR A 185 -12.06 -7.50 2.25
C THR A 185 -11.17 -6.29 2.10
N ARG A 186 -11.53 -5.33 1.23
CA ARG A 186 -10.74 -4.12 0.97
C ARG A 186 -11.66 -3.00 0.53
N PRO A 187 -11.45 -1.74 0.97
CA PRO A 187 -12.27 -0.63 0.53
C PRO A 187 -11.96 -0.26 -0.93
N MET A 188 -12.90 -0.55 -1.83
CA MET A 188 -12.83 -0.08 -3.20
C MET A 188 -13.67 1.20 -3.35
N VAL A 189 -12.99 2.31 -3.58
CA VAL A 189 -13.59 3.64 -3.62
C VAL A 189 -13.64 4.18 -5.04
N TRP A 190 -14.60 5.06 -5.31
CA TRP A 190 -14.72 5.72 -6.60
C TRP A 190 -13.72 6.85 -6.74
N VAL A 191 -12.99 6.85 -7.85
CA VAL A 191 -12.03 7.88 -8.25
C VAL A 191 -12.43 8.41 -9.61
N ARG A 192 -12.50 9.74 -9.74
CA ARG A 192 -12.82 10.42 -10.98
C ARG A 192 -11.54 10.87 -11.66
N PHE A 193 -11.28 10.33 -12.83
CA PHE A 193 -10.19 10.71 -13.72
C PHE A 193 -10.71 11.53 -14.90
N PRO A 194 -9.85 12.23 -15.67
CA PRO A 194 -10.24 12.90 -16.92
C PRO A 194 -10.90 11.96 -17.93
N PHE A 195 -10.56 10.68 -17.89
CA PHE A 195 -11.06 9.64 -18.78
C PHE A 195 -12.24 8.83 -18.20
N GLY A 196 -12.72 9.10 -17.00
CA GLY A 196 -13.90 8.45 -16.45
C GLY A 196 -13.88 8.22 -14.94
N LEU A 197 -14.91 7.54 -14.46
CA LEU A 197 -15.09 7.21 -13.04
C LEU A 197 -14.84 5.71 -12.81
N PHE A 198 -13.85 5.37 -11.97
CA PHE A 198 -13.42 3.99 -11.75
C PHE A 198 -13.25 3.69 -10.26
N LYS A 199 -13.30 2.41 -9.91
CA LYS A 199 -13.02 1.96 -8.54
C LYS A 199 -11.58 1.53 -8.40
N LEU A 200 -10.91 2.07 -7.38
CA LEU A 200 -9.57 1.68 -6.96
C LEU A 200 -9.60 1.18 -5.51
N VAL A 201 -8.67 0.31 -5.16
CA VAL A 201 -8.44 -0.07 -3.76
C VAL A 201 -7.84 1.14 -3.03
N PHE A 202 -8.38 1.48 -1.86
CA PHE A 202 -7.69 2.40 -0.94
C PHE A 202 -6.77 1.57 -0.05
N ASP A 203 -5.47 1.73 -0.25
CA ASP A 203 -4.41 0.86 0.27
C ASP A 203 -3.43 1.68 1.13
N SER A 204 -3.76 1.85 2.40
CA SER A 204 -2.89 2.56 3.35
C SER A 204 -1.60 1.80 3.68
N GLY A 205 -1.50 0.52 3.29
CA GLY A 205 -0.31 -0.30 3.40
C GLY A 205 0.67 -0.16 2.24
N ALA A 206 0.29 0.52 1.16
CA ALA A 206 1.19 0.84 0.05
C ALA A 206 2.09 2.02 0.43
N ILE A 207 3.17 1.75 1.17
CA ILE A 207 4.11 2.73 1.72
C ILE A 207 4.72 3.56 0.58
N GLY A 208 4.66 4.89 0.69
CA GLY A 208 5.13 5.81 -0.34
C GLY A 208 4.39 5.70 -1.68
N GLY A 209 3.33 4.90 -1.74
CA GLY A 209 2.51 4.73 -2.94
C GLY A 209 1.57 5.92 -3.14
N GLU A 210 1.42 6.34 -4.39
CA GLU A 210 0.54 7.43 -4.81
C GLU A 210 -0.79 6.89 -5.36
N ILE A 211 -1.35 7.53 -6.39
CA ILE A 211 -2.42 6.95 -7.19
C ILE A 211 -1.77 6.15 -8.31
N ASP A 212 -1.83 4.84 -8.20
CA ASP A 212 -1.27 3.90 -9.15
C ASP A 212 -2.36 3.28 -10.02
N LEU A 213 -2.05 3.05 -11.30
CA LEU A 213 -2.89 2.26 -12.20
C LEU A 213 -2.06 1.10 -12.77
N SER A 214 -2.71 -0.03 -13.03
CA SER A 214 -2.05 -1.10 -13.79
C SER A 214 -2.25 -0.90 -15.27
N GLU A 215 -1.22 -1.20 -16.08
CA GLU A 215 -1.32 -1.12 -17.55
C GLU A 215 -2.40 -2.06 -18.09
N ASP A 216 -2.56 -3.24 -17.49
CA ASP A 216 -3.64 -4.18 -17.87
C ASP A 216 -5.03 -3.56 -17.69
N PHE A 217 -5.24 -2.83 -16.58
CA PHE A 217 -6.50 -2.12 -16.35
C PHE A 217 -6.71 -1.02 -17.38
N VAL A 218 -5.72 -0.15 -17.59
CA VAL A 218 -5.80 0.99 -18.50
C VAL A 218 -5.99 0.53 -19.95
N SER A 219 -5.25 -0.48 -20.39
CA SER A 219 -5.35 -1.08 -21.71
C SER A 219 -6.72 -1.73 -21.95
N ARG A 220 -7.27 -2.42 -20.94
CA ARG A 220 -8.59 -3.06 -21.01
C ARG A 220 -9.71 -2.04 -21.17
N ILE A 221 -9.72 -0.95 -20.40
CA ILE A 221 -10.77 0.10 -20.52
C ILE A 221 -10.64 0.86 -21.82
N ALA A 222 -9.41 1.13 -22.29
CA ALA A 222 -9.17 1.77 -23.59
C ALA A 222 -9.59 0.89 -24.77
N HIS A 223 -9.49 -0.45 -24.64
CA HIS A 223 -9.96 -1.38 -25.65
C HIS A 223 -11.50 -1.44 -25.70
N ALA A 224 -12.14 -1.39 -24.54
CA ALA A 224 -13.60 -1.51 -24.42
C ALA A 224 -14.36 -0.25 -24.88
N ASP A 225 -13.74 0.93 -24.78
CA ASP A 225 -14.39 2.22 -25.08
C ASP A 225 -13.46 3.17 -25.85
N PRO A 226 -13.80 3.49 -27.13
CA PRO A 226 -13.02 4.41 -27.96
C PRO A 226 -12.92 5.84 -27.39
N GLU A 227 -13.93 6.33 -26.69
CA GLU A 227 -13.92 7.67 -26.07
C GLU A 227 -12.93 7.69 -24.90
N ILE A 228 -12.93 6.66 -24.07
CA ILE A 228 -11.93 6.49 -22.99
C ILE A 228 -10.53 6.44 -23.58
N ARG A 229 -10.33 5.68 -24.67
CA ARG A 229 -9.04 5.62 -25.37
C ARG A 229 -8.56 7.00 -25.79
N GLN A 230 -9.42 7.78 -26.45
CA GLN A 230 -9.07 9.13 -26.91
C GLN A 230 -8.67 10.03 -25.73
N LYS A 231 -9.42 9.99 -24.63
CA LYS A 231 -9.12 10.77 -23.41
C LYS A 231 -7.80 10.32 -22.76
N LEU A 232 -7.53 9.01 -22.70
CA LEU A 232 -6.27 8.46 -22.20
C LEU A 232 -5.08 8.88 -23.06
N ASP A 233 -5.23 8.79 -24.40
CA ASP A 233 -4.15 9.19 -25.31
C ASP A 233 -3.84 10.69 -25.19
N ALA A 234 -4.84 11.53 -24.93
CA ALA A 234 -4.68 12.98 -24.74
C ALA A 234 -3.87 13.34 -23.48
N ILE A 235 -3.89 12.53 -22.44
CA ILE A 235 -3.14 12.75 -21.19
C ILE A 235 -1.91 11.84 -21.04
N THR A 236 -1.66 10.95 -22.01
CA THR A 236 -0.48 10.10 -22.03
C THR A 236 0.72 10.91 -22.49
N VAL A 237 1.67 11.13 -21.57
CA VAL A 237 2.89 11.88 -21.86
C VAL A 237 3.95 10.99 -22.49
N ARG A 238 4.02 9.73 -22.08
CA ARG A 238 4.99 8.75 -22.62
C ARG A 238 4.49 7.31 -22.49
N LYS A 239 5.09 6.44 -23.32
CA LYS A 239 4.96 4.98 -23.26
C LYS A 239 6.35 4.38 -23.29
N ASP A 240 6.66 3.43 -22.41
CA ASP A 240 7.99 2.79 -22.33
C ASP A 240 7.86 1.39 -21.70
N THR A 241 8.98 0.73 -21.47
CA THR A 241 9.10 -0.54 -20.79
C THR A 241 10.00 -0.37 -19.56
N THR A 242 9.62 -0.91 -18.43
CA THR A 242 10.38 -0.87 -17.18
C THR A 242 10.30 -2.20 -16.45
N VAL A 243 11.07 -2.34 -15.37
CA VAL A 243 10.89 -3.44 -14.40
C VAL A 243 9.99 -2.97 -13.27
N ILE A 244 9.19 -3.87 -12.72
CA ILE A 244 8.40 -3.60 -11.53
C ILE A 244 9.36 -3.46 -10.34
N THR A 245 9.27 -2.32 -9.64
CA THR A 245 10.12 -2.01 -8.49
C THR A 245 9.39 -2.08 -7.15
N GLU A 246 8.07 -2.29 -7.17
CA GLU A 246 7.26 -2.44 -5.97
C GLU A 246 7.43 -3.85 -5.38
N ALA A 247 7.60 -3.94 -4.05
CA ALA A 247 7.56 -5.21 -3.34
C ALA A 247 6.14 -5.54 -2.88
N GLY A 248 5.75 -6.80 -3.00
CA GLY A 248 4.56 -7.37 -2.37
C GLY A 248 4.91 -8.13 -1.10
N LEU A 249 3.92 -8.72 -0.44
CA LEU A 249 4.11 -9.53 0.78
C LEU A 249 5.18 -10.65 0.58
N PHE A 250 5.25 -11.21 -0.62
CA PHE A 250 6.16 -12.29 -0.98
C PHE A 250 7.44 -11.81 -1.70
N GLY A 251 7.75 -10.52 -1.62
CA GLY A 251 8.91 -9.92 -2.24
C GLY A 251 8.61 -9.27 -3.58
N ASN A 252 9.64 -9.14 -4.43
CA ASN A 252 9.58 -8.45 -5.72
C ASN A 252 9.66 -9.45 -6.88
N SER A 253 8.78 -9.29 -7.89
CA SER A 253 8.78 -10.14 -9.08
C SER A 253 9.87 -9.80 -10.11
N GLN A 254 10.38 -8.57 -10.12
CA GLN A 254 11.31 -8.03 -11.12
C GLN A 254 10.89 -8.23 -12.59
N ASP A 255 9.59 -8.39 -12.84
CA ASP A 255 9.06 -8.59 -14.18
C ASP A 255 9.17 -7.32 -15.03
N SER A 256 9.48 -7.49 -16.31
CA SER A 256 9.40 -6.40 -17.28
C SER A 256 7.94 -6.10 -17.63
N VAL A 257 7.57 -4.85 -17.65
CA VAL A 257 6.23 -4.39 -17.96
C VAL A 257 6.26 -3.16 -18.88
N SER A 258 5.42 -3.18 -19.91
CA SER A 258 5.10 -1.97 -20.67
C SER A 258 4.23 -1.08 -19.80
N TYR A 259 4.48 0.22 -19.82
CA TYR A 259 3.73 1.18 -19.02
C TYR A 259 3.57 2.51 -19.77
N ARG A 260 2.63 3.30 -19.30
CA ARG A 260 2.50 4.70 -19.69
C ARG A 260 2.60 5.62 -18.48
N THR A 261 3.04 6.84 -18.71
CA THR A 261 2.94 7.94 -17.75
C THR A 261 1.80 8.84 -18.19
N LEU A 262 0.84 9.06 -17.31
CA LEU A 262 -0.31 9.93 -17.50
C LEU A 262 -0.10 11.22 -16.70
N HIS A 263 -0.41 12.37 -17.31
CA HIS A 263 -0.50 13.65 -16.61
C HIS A 263 -1.97 14.06 -16.53
N CYS A 264 -2.57 13.87 -15.36
CA CYS A 264 -3.96 14.20 -15.09
C CYS A 264 -4.04 15.62 -14.52
N PRO A 265 -4.66 16.59 -15.21
CA PRO A 265 -4.85 17.94 -14.68
C PRO A 265 -5.56 17.93 -13.33
N GLU A 266 -6.50 17.00 -13.16
CA GLU A 266 -7.17 16.78 -11.89
C GLU A 266 -7.66 15.34 -11.73
N VAL A 267 -7.69 14.88 -10.46
CA VAL A 267 -8.27 13.61 -10.03
C VAL A 267 -9.19 13.90 -8.85
N GLY A 268 -10.42 13.37 -8.87
CA GLY A 268 -11.43 13.63 -7.84
C GLY A 268 -11.65 12.44 -6.91
N LEU A 269 -11.65 12.70 -5.61
CA LEU A 269 -11.99 11.78 -4.54
C LEU A 269 -13.17 12.37 -3.76
N ASP A 270 -14.40 12.10 -4.20
CA ASP A 270 -15.61 12.79 -3.77
C ASP A 270 -15.50 14.31 -4.06
N ASN A 271 -15.51 15.17 -3.05
CA ASN A 271 -15.32 16.62 -3.16
C ASN A 271 -13.85 17.08 -2.97
N LEU A 272 -12.90 16.16 -2.68
CA LEU A 272 -11.47 16.46 -2.71
C LEU A 272 -10.97 16.39 -4.16
N ILE A 273 -10.31 17.45 -4.61
CA ILE A 273 -9.71 17.55 -5.95
C ILE A 273 -8.20 17.61 -5.83
N LEU A 274 -7.54 16.64 -6.41
CA LEU A 274 -6.08 16.62 -6.56
C LEU A 274 -5.74 17.22 -7.92
N LYS A 275 -4.86 18.20 -7.94
CA LYS A 275 -4.38 18.89 -9.16
C LYS A 275 -2.98 18.44 -9.51
N ASP A 276 -2.68 18.45 -10.81
CA ASP A 276 -1.36 18.17 -11.37
C ASP A 276 -0.84 16.77 -10.99
N VAL A 277 -1.67 15.75 -11.20
CA VAL A 277 -1.40 14.37 -10.77
C VAL A 277 -0.69 13.60 -11.88
N TRP A 278 0.50 13.07 -11.56
CA TRP A 278 1.26 12.20 -12.43
C TRP A 278 1.05 10.75 -12.03
N ILE A 279 0.67 9.89 -12.98
CA ILE A 279 0.35 8.48 -12.72
C ILE A 279 1.20 7.60 -13.61
N SER A 280 1.91 6.65 -13.01
CA SER A 280 2.58 5.57 -13.71
C SER A 280 1.70 4.31 -13.73
N THR A 281 1.64 3.63 -14.90
CA THR A 281 0.86 2.39 -15.03
C THR A 281 1.73 1.12 -14.87
N ASP A 282 2.91 1.26 -14.28
CA ASP A 282 3.89 0.17 -14.07
C ASP A 282 3.59 -0.73 -12.85
N LYS A 283 2.44 -0.57 -12.22
CA LYS A 283 2.01 -1.37 -11.07
C LYS A 283 1.10 -2.53 -11.48
N ARG A 284 1.11 -3.60 -10.69
CA ARG A 284 0.20 -4.74 -10.90
C ARG A 284 -1.22 -4.44 -10.44
N LEU A 285 -1.38 -3.64 -9.40
CA LEU A 285 -2.67 -3.30 -8.80
C LEU A 285 -2.96 -1.80 -8.94
N SER A 286 -4.17 -1.46 -9.41
CA SER A 286 -4.66 -0.07 -9.41
C SER A 286 -5.17 0.29 -8.01
N LYS A 287 -4.57 1.32 -7.38
CA LYS A 287 -4.83 1.69 -5.99
C LYS A 287 -4.57 3.16 -5.69
N ILE A 288 -5.04 3.60 -4.54
CA ILE A 288 -4.63 4.83 -3.87
C ILE A 288 -3.71 4.41 -2.73
N GLY A 289 -2.45 4.82 -2.77
CA GLY A 289 -1.45 4.48 -1.76
C GLY A 289 -1.42 5.44 -0.58
N SER A 290 -0.42 5.29 0.29
CA SER A 290 -0.34 5.96 1.59
C SER A 290 0.01 7.45 1.51
N THR A 291 0.66 7.94 0.44
CA THR A 291 1.10 9.36 0.35
C THR A 291 -0.04 10.36 0.46
N ILE A 292 -1.28 9.97 0.13
CA ILE A 292 -2.45 10.83 0.35
C ILE A 292 -2.62 11.21 1.83
N LEU A 293 -2.10 10.40 2.74
CA LEU A 293 -2.18 10.62 4.19
C LEU A 293 -1.10 11.59 4.71
N GLU A 294 -0.16 12.00 3.89
CA GLU A 294 0.80 13.07 4.24
C GLU A 294 0.13 14.45 4.33
N HIS A 295 -0.98 14.61 3.61
CA HIS A 295 -1.75 15.85 3.56
C HIS A 295 -3.16 15.72 4.13
N ASN A 296 -3.57 14.51 4.51
CA ASN A 296 -4.91 14.22 4.99
C ASN A 296 -4.86 13.22 6.14
N SER A 297 -5.59 13.48 7.20
CA SER A 297 -5.92 12.45 8.19
C SER A 297 -7.04 11.55 7.64
N LEU A 298 -7.18 10.34 8.16
CA LEU A 298 -8.11 9.34 7.66
C LEU A 298 -9.05 8.83 8.76
N ILE A 299 -10.35 8.87 8.52
CA ILE A 299 -11.31 8.09 9.30
C ILE A 299 -11.70 6.84 8.51
N VAL A 300 -11.51 5.66 9.10
CA VAL A 300 -12.00 4.37 8.61
C VAL A 300 -13.22 3.99 9.45
N ASN A 301 -14.42 4.19 8.90
CA ASN A 301 -15.66 3.95 9.64
C ASN A 301 -16.25 2.58 9.30
N GLY A 302 -15.97 1.58 10.13
CA GLY A 302 -16.45 0.21 9.94
C GLY A 302 -17.98 0.06 10.08
N ASN A 303 -18.64 0.94 10.81
CA ASN A 303 -20.08 0.88 11.00
C ASN A 303 -20.86 1.46 9.81
N LYS A 304 -20.34 2.53 9.19
CA LYS A 304 -20.97 3.22 8.06
C LYS A 304 -20.41 2.80 6.69
N MET A 305 -19.31 2.05 6.70
CA MET A 305 -18.65 1.55 5.48
C MET A 305 -18.23 2.66 4.52
N HIS A 306 -17.47 3.58 5.05
CA HIS A 306 -16.82 4.63 4.28
C HIS A 306 -15.46 5.00 4.89
N LEU A 307 -14.63 5.59 4.06
CA LEU A 307 -13.43 6.29 4.45
C LEU A 307 -13.72 7.79 4.36
N VAL A 308 -13.17 8.57 5.27
CA VAL A 308 -13.28 10.03 5.23
C VAL A 308 -11.88 10.62 5.28
N LEU A 309 -11.56 11.44 4.31
CA LEU A 309 -10.32 12.21 4.28
C LEU A 309 -10.53 13.54 5.01
N LEU A 310 -9.61 13.90 5.86
CA LEU A 310 -9.62 15.15 6.62
C LEU A 310 -8.39 15.97 6.21
N PRO A 311 -8.53 16.90 5.23
CA PRO A 311 -7.40 17.73 4.79
C PRO A 311 -6.77 18.52 5.94
N HIS A 312 -5.44 18.47 6.09
CA HIS A 312 -4.72 19.09 7.19
C HIS A 312 -4.86 20.62 7.21
N ASP A 313 -5.01 21.23 6.05
CA ASP A 313 -5.22 22.68 5.89
C ASP A 313 -6.69 23.06 5.63
N GLY A 314 -7.60 22.10 5.67
CA GLY A 314 -9.03 22.27 5.41
C GLY A 314 -9.40 22.55 3.96
N LYS A 315 -8.43 22.51 3.02
CA LYS A 315 -8.71 22.80 1.60
C LYS A 315 -9.14 21.54 0.84
N MET A 316 -10.17 21.69 0.02
CA MET A 316 -10.68 20.62 -0.85
C MET A 316 -9.97 20.57 -2.21
N VAL A 317 -8.96 21.37 -2.43
CA VAL A 317 -8.10 21.36 -3.62
C VAL A 317 -6.66 21.27 -3.16
N GLN A 318 -5.97 20.23 -3.56
CA GLN A 318 -4.57 19.95 -3.22
C GLN A 318 -3.75 19.85 -4.51
N HIS A 319 -2.57 20.47 -4.55
CA HIS A 319 -1.62 20.34 -5.64
C HIS A 319 -0.62 19.24 -5.30
N VAL A 320 -0.56 18.21 -6.11
CA VAL A 320 0.30 17.04 -5.87
C VAL A 320 1.65 17.21 -6.55
N GLY A 321 1.67 17.51 -7.86
CA GLY A 321 2.89 17.85 -8.62
C GLY A 321 4.00 16.79 -8.56
N ASN A 322 3.62 15.51 -8.50
CA ASN A 322 4.49 14.37 -8.21
C ASN A 322 5.26 13.78 -9.40
N GLU A 323 5.63 14.61 -10.38
CA GLU A 323 6.43 14.13 -11.51
C GLU A 323 7.82 13.63 -11.06
N ASN A 324 8.13 12.37 -11.34
CA ASN A 324 9.49 11.85 -11.14
C ASN A 324 10.42 12.35 -12.26
N LYS A 325 10.92 13.60 -12.13
CA LYS A 325 11.84 14.23 -13.08
C LYS A 325 13.19 13.54 -13.13
N LYS A 326 13.68 13.02 -12.00
CA LYS A 326 14.93 12.25 -11.95
C LYS A 326 14.86 11.05 -12.88
N GLY A 327 13.70 10.41 -13.01
CA GLY A 327 13.53 9.22 -13.84
C GLY A 327 14.37 8.05 -13.35
N LEU A 328 14.63 8.00 -12.05
CA LEU A 328 15.38 6.96 -11.36
C LEU A 328 14.46 6.25 -10.37
N LYS A 329 14.51 4.94 -10.38
CA LYS A 329 14.02 4.05 -9.33
C LYS A 329 15.14 3.13 -8.90
N LEU A 330 15.16 2.73 -7.65
CA LEU A 330 16.11 1.76 -7.12
C LEU A 330 15.37 0.48 -6.74
N LEU A 331 15.96 -0.63 -7.07
CA LEU A 331 15.44 -1.97 -6.87
C LEU A 331 16.46 -2.77 -6.08
N LEU A 332 16.01 -3.51 -5.05
CA LEU A 332 16.88 -4.48 -4.40
C LEU A 332 17.41 -5.49 -5.43
N ALA A 333 18.72 -5.61 -5.51
CA ALA A 333 19.39 -6.60 -6.34
C ALA A 333 19.08 -8.03 -5.83
N ASP A 334 19.30 -9.01 -6.68
CA ASP A 334 19.23 -10.42 -6.26
C ASP A 334 20.20 -10.67 -5.10
N LYS A 335 19.80 -11.49 -4.11
CA LYS A 335 20.66 -11.82 -2.95
C LYS A 335 22.00 -12.44 -3.32
N ASN A 336 22.11 -13.02 -4.52
CA ASN A 336 23.34 -13.57 -5.05
C ASN A 336 24.15 -12.57 -5.89
N ASP A 337 23.64 -11.34 -6.06
CA ASP A 337 24.34 -10.31 -6.80
C ASP A 337 25.48 -9.73 -5.95
N THR A 338 26.69 -9.82 -6.46
CA THR A 338 27.92 -9.36 -5.76
C THR A 338 28.32 -7.94 -6.13
N LEU A 339 27.61 -7.30 -7.05
CA LEU A 339 27.97 -5.97 -7.56
C LEU A 339 27.43 -4.83 -6.70
N GLY A 340 26.34 -5.07 -5.99
CA GLY A 340 25.73 -4.08 -5.09
C GLY A 340 24.34 -4.47 -4.63
N VAL A 341 23.85 -3.76 -3.62
CA VAL A 341 22.55 -4.02 -2.99
C VAL A 341 21.40 -3.41 -3.77
N LEU A 342 21.61 -2.23 -4.36
CA LEU A 342 20.56 -1.48 -5.06
C LEU A 342 20.91 -1.24 -6.51
N LYS A 343 20.05 -1.70 -7.38
CA LYS A 343 20.18 -1.62 -8.84
C LYS A 343 19.30 -0.50 -9.39
N ALA A 344 19.86 0.33 -10.23
CA ALA A 344 19.15 1.43 -10.86
C ALA A 344 18.22 0.93 -11.98
N VAL A 345 17.02 1.48 -12.02
CA VAL A 345 16.07 1.43 -13.13
C VAL A 345 15.92 2.85 -13.65
N VAL A 346 16.48 3.13 -14.82
CA VAL A 346 16.64 4.49 -15.34
C VAL A 346 15.78 4.70 -16.57
N ARG A 347 14.97 5.75 -16.52
CA ARG A 347 14.12 6.20 -17.62
C ARG A 347 14.93 7.04 -18.61
N LYS A 348 14.86 6.75 -19.92
CA LYS A 348 15.69 7.37 -20.97
C LYS A 348 15.52 8.89 -21.12
N ASP A 349 14.38 9.46 -20.73
CA ASP A 349 14.12 10.91 -20.79
C ASP A 349 14.36 11.61 -19.45
N GLY A 350 14.72 10.86 -18.39
CA GLY A 350 14.95 11.37 -17.04
C GLY A 350 16.32 12.07 -16.88
N GLU A 351 16.45 12.83 -15.80
CA GLU A 351 17.71 13.50 -15.44
C GLU A 351 18.83 12.48 -15.19
N ALA A 352 18.54 11.36 -14.54
CA ALA A 352 19.49 10.29 -14.30
C ALA A 352 20.14 9.78 -15.59
N TYR A 353 19.35 9.60 -16.66
CA TYR A 353 19.86 9.19 -17.95
C TYR A 353 20.76 10.25 -18.60
N ARG A 354 20.35 11.55 -18.53
CA ARG A 354 21.15 12.67 -19.03
C ARG A 354 22.48 12.80 -18.29
N ASN A 355 22.49 12.49 -16.99
CA ASN A 355 23.68 12.45 -16.14
C ASN A 355 24.51 11.16 -16.30
N GLY A 356 24.22 10.34 -17.33
CA GLY A 356 25.04 9.19 -17.68
C GLY A 356 24.65 7.86 -17.02
N LEU A 357 23.67 7.83 -16.11
CA LEU A 357 23.20 6.58 -15.51
C LEU A 357 22.44 5.72 -16.52
N ARG A 358 22.49 4.42 -16.29
CA ARG A 358 21.78 3.41 -17.09
C ARG A 358 21.10 2.41 -16.17
N SER A 359 20.02 1.80 -16.65
CA SER A 359 19.42 0.65 -15.95
C SER A 359 20.46 -0.45 -15.82
N GLY A 360 20.61 -0.98 -14.61
CA GLY A 360 21.61 -1.97 -14.26
C GLY A 360 22.85 -1.40 -13.56
N ASP A 361 23.04 -0.07 -13.49
CA ASP A 361 24.05 0.53 -12.60
C ASP A 361 23.66 0.26 -11.14
N TYR A 362 24.64 0.15 -10.25
CA TYR A 362 24.42 -0.11 -8.81
C TYR A 362 24.77 1.12 -8.00
N LEU A 363 23.91 1.49 -7.05
CA LEU A 363 24.18 2.56 -6.10
C LEU A 363 25.25 2.07 -5.11
N GLU A 364 26.41 2.72 -5.12
CA GLU A 364 27.54 2.40 -4.25
C GLU A 364 27.54 3.20 -2.96
N SER A 365 27.32 4.52 -3.05
CA SER A 365 27.31 5.40 -1.88
C SER A 365 26.44 6.64 -2.07
N ILE A 366 26.00 7.23 -0.96
CA ILE A 366 25.36 8.55 -0.89
C ILE A 366 26.15 9.38 0.11
N ASN A 367 26.59 10.58 -0.28
CA ASN A 367 27.35 11.52 0.55
C ASN A 367 28.58 10.86 1.22
N GLY A 368 29.23 9.92 0.52
CA GLY A 368 30.39 9.17 1.01
C GLY A 368 30.07 7.97 1.92
N VAL A 369 28.80 7.75 2.28
CA VAL A 369 28.36 6.58 3.07
C VAL A 369 28.05 5.44 2.12
N LEU A 370 28.69 4.28 2.32
CA LEU A 370 28.47 3.08 1.50
C LEU A 370 27.07 2.51 1.75
N ILE A 371 26.40 2.08 0.69
CA ILE A 371 25.12 1.41 0.74
C ILE A 371 25.34 -0.09 0.88
N THR A 372 25.19 -0.59 2.09
CA THR A 372 25.36 -2.01 2.44
C THR A 372 24.04 -2.79 2.45
N ASP A 373 22.91 -2.07 2.59
CA ASP A 373 21.56 -2.60 2.64
C ASP A 373 20.53 -1.53 2.27
N TYR A 374 19.29 -1.94 2.09
CA TYR A 374 18.20 -1.03 1.73
C TYR A 374 17.88 -0.02 2.85
N CYS A 375 18.11 -0.38 4.09
CA CYS A 375 17.82 0.44 5.26
C CYS A 375 18.77 1.63 5.36
N THR A 376 20.07 1.39 5.13
CA THR A 376 21.07 2.44 5.01
C THR A 376 20.69 3.46 3.93
N TYR A 377 20.20 2.99 2.79
CA TYR A 377 19.70 3.86 1.72
C TYR A 377 18.51 4.73 2.18
N LEU A 378 17.50 4.12 2.82
CA LEU A 378 16.32 4.85 3.28
C LEU A 378 16.65 5.90 4.32
N ASP A 379 17.56 5.61 5.25
CA ASP A 379 17.98 6.55 6.29
C ASP A 379 18.67 7.77 5.67
N LEU A 380 19.56 7.55 4.71
CA LEU A 380 20.25 8.64 4.02
C LEU A 380 19.32 9.48 3.13
N MET A 381 18.31 8.87 2.52
CA MET A 381 17.34 9.60 1.69
C MET A 381 16.44 10.53 2.50
N THR A 382 16.23 10.24 3.80
CA THR A 382 15.41 11.09 4.68
C THR A 382 16.16 12.29 5.22
N GLU A 383 17.51 12.30 5.21
CA GLU A 383 18.33 13.30 5.92
C GLU A 383 18.87 14.44 5.04
N ALA A 384 18.92 14.30 3.71
CA ALA A 384 19.65 15.23 2.87
C ALA A 384 18.82 15.89 1.75
N MET A 385 18.87 17.25 1.66
CA MET A 385 18.29 18.02 0.54
C MET A 385 19.12 17.94 -0.74
N GLU A 386 20.45 17.84 -0.62
CA GLU A 386 21.41 17.64 -1.73
C GLU A 386 22.14 16.32 -1.53
N GLN A 387 22.22 15.50 -2.57
CA GLN A 387 22.78 14.17 -2.50
C GLN A 387 23.86 13.99 -3.56
N HIS A 388 25.08 13.74 -3.12
CA HIS A 388 26.15 13.23 -3.97
C HIS A 388 26.08 11.70 -4.00
N CYS A 389 25.64 11.15 -5.13
CA CYS A 389 25.46 9.72 -5.31
C CYS A 389 26.56 9.14 -6.21
N VAL A 390 27.18 8.07 -5.78
CA VAL A 390 28.14 7.29 -6.60
C VAL A 390 27.47 6.01 -7.03
N PHE A 391 27.50 5.76 -8.34
CA PHE A 391 27.02 4.52 -8.94
C PHE A 391 28.19 3.75 -9.55
N ARG A 392 28.07 2.43 -9.61
CA ARG A 392 29.02 1.55 -10.28
C ARG A 392 28.31 0.80 -11.42
N THR A 393 28.89 0.83 -12.61
CA THR A 393 28.39 0.01 -13.72
C THR A 393 28.69 -1.48 -13.50
N PRO A 394 28.02 -2.41 -14.18
CA PRO A 394 28.36 -3.84 -14.15
C PRO A 394 29.83 -4.13 -14.50
N GLU A 395 30.44 -3.28 -15.32
CA GLU A 395 31.85 -3.39 -15.72
C GLU A 395 32.84 -2.75 -14.72
N GLY A 396 32.32 -2.18 -13.62
CA GLY A 396 33.08 -1.60 -12.53
C GLY A 396 33.44 -0.12 -12.67
N THR A 397 32.94 0.59 -13.70
CA THR A 397 33.16 2.03 -13.87
C THR A 397 32.31 2.82 -12.87
N ARG A 398 32.92 3.79 -12.18
CA ARG A 398 32.21 4.70 -11.27
C ARG A 398 31.61 5.88 -12.02
N LYS A 399 30.44 6.29 -11.60
CA LYS A 399 29.71 7.47 -12.08
C LYS A 399 29.23 8.27 -10.88
N GLU A 400 29.46 9.57 -10.87
CA GLU A 400 29.03 10.47 -9.81
C GLU A 400 27.89 11.34 -10.31
N VAL A 401 26.86 11.51 -9.50
CA VAL A 401 25.68 12.30 -9.82
C VAL A 401 25.26 13.12 -8.59
N GLU A 402 25.00 14.40 -8.80
CA GLU A 402 24.42 15.29 -7.80
C GLU A 402 22.95 15.54 -8.11
N TRP A 403 22.11 15.50 -7.05
CA TRP A 403 20.66 15.70 -7.14
C TRP A 403 20.18 16.86 -6.27
#